data_2a624dbbca2a6e02ee48b3c5119d8919
#
_entry.id   2a624dbbca2a6e02ee48b3c5119d8919
#
_cell.length_a   1.000
_cell.length_b   1.000
_cell.length_c   1.000
_cell.angle_alpha   90.00
_cell.angle_beta   90.00
_cell.angle_gamma   90.00
#
_symmetry.space_group_name_H-M   'P 1'
#
loop_
_entity.id
_entity.type
_entity.pdbx_description
1 polymer ?
#
loop_
_entity_poly.entity_id
_entity_poly.type
_entity_poly.pdbx_seq_one_letter_code
_entity_poly.pdbx_strand_id
1 'polypeptide(L)'
;MSASLVGSEMCIRDRHITSWILFGILIVDAVGSYAVLHHITKKMPRISAMNDQIDAFTRRLSVRVYRYLERRVERAYPAVQPVSEKKEKTETGVFAEGCSFYKIVLLFIIGAFLGDITETIFCRITAGVWMSRSSLVWGPFSIVWGLAIALATWFLYNYRDRSDGFLFAFGTFLGGAYEYICSVFTEIVFGKVFWDYSDIPFNLGGRINLLYCFFWGIAAVVWLKKFYPVISRWIEKIPMKFGEIITWILIVFMVANMLVSTLALARYDERAHQKPAANAIEQTIDAHFPDARMEKIYPNAKAIN
;
A
#
# COMPACT_ATOMS: atom_id res chain seq x y z
N MET A 1 -7.04 35.89 23.09
CA MET A 1 -7.25 34.87 22.02
C MET A 1 -6.03 34.60 21.12
N SER A 2 -4.81 34.98 21.49
CA SER A 2 -3.60 34.86 20.66
C SER A 2 -2.59 33.80 21.13
N ALA A 3 -2.77 33.20 22.30
CA ALA A 3 -1.80 32.24 22.86
C ALA A 3 -2.00 30.79 22.39
N SER A 4 -3.18 30.45 21.88
CA SER A 4 -3.47 29.08 21.42
C SER A 4 -2.98 28.79 19.98
N LEU A 5 -2.88 29.82 19.15
CA LEU A 5 -2.38 29.72 17.77
C LEU A 5 -0.86 29.51 17.71
N VAL A 6 -0.11 30.21 18.57
CA VAL A 6 1.36 30.11 18.64
C VAL A 6 1.81 28.72 19.12
N GLY A 7 1.06 28.08 20.01
CA GLY A 7 1.35 26.73 20.48
C GLY A 7 1.11 25.63 19.42
N SER A 8 0.12 25.81 18.54
CA SER A 8 -0.16 24.87 17.46
C SER A 8 0.86 24.94 16.32
N GLU A 9 1.30 26.12 15.95
CA GLU A 9 2.32 26.32 14.92
C GLU A 9 3.70 25.80 15.32
N MET A 10 4.07 25.97 16.60
CA MET A 10 5.34 25.45 17.13
C MET A 10 5.35 23.91 17.19
N CYS A 11 4.22 23.30 17.54
CA CYS A 11 4.08 21.83 17.57
C CYS A 11 4.12 21.20 16.16
N ILE A 12 3.57 21.88 15.13
CA ILE A 12 3.59 21.41 13.74
C ILE A 12 5.00 21.53 13.16
N ARG A 13 5.70 22.63 13.41
CA ARG A 13 7.08 22.86 12.95
C ARG A 13 8.06 21.87 13.58
N ASP A 14 7.91 21.56 14.85
CA ASP A 14 8.76 20.57 15.53
C ASP A 14 8.49 19.14 15.02
N ARG A 15 7.26 18.83 14.60
CA ARG A 15 6.90 17.54 13.99
C ARG A 15 7.54 17.35 12.60
N HIS A 16 7.63 18.39 11.78
CA HIS A 16 8.35 18.35 10.50
C HIS A 16 9.85 18.10 10.70
N ILE A 17 10.47 18.85 11.59
CA ILE A 17 11.90 18.72 11.88
C ILE A 17 12.20 17.32 12.41
N THR A 18 11.37 16.79 13.33
CA THR A 18 11.54 15.44 13.88
C THR A 18 11.34 14.36 12.83
N SER A 19 10.38 14.51 11.90
CA SER A 19 10.15 13.57 10.81
C SER A 19 11.33 13.52 9.82
N TRP A 20 11.88 14.67 9.45
CA TRP A 20 13.06 14.75 8.60
C TRP A 20 14.32 14.21 9.27
N ILE A 21 14.48 14.48 10.58
CA ILE A 21 15.60 13.94 11.38
C ILE A 21 15.49 12.41 11.46
N LEU A 22 14.31 11.86 11.78
CA LEU A 22 14.10 10.41 11.82
C LEU A 22 14.31 9.75 10.47
N PHE A 23 13.81 10.36 9.39
CA PHE A 23 14.03 9.86 8.03
C PHE A 23 15.51 9.92 7.65
N GLY A 24 16.20 11.01 7.99
CA GLY A 24 17.65 11.14 7.81
C GLY A 24 18.43 10.10 8.60
N ILE A 25 18.06 9.86 9.86
CA ILE A 25 18.67 8.82 10.72
C ILE A 25 18.45 7.44 10.13
N LEU A 26 17.24 7.10 9.65
CA LEU A 26 16.94 5.81 9.03
C LEU A 26 17.73 5.60 7.73
N ILE A 27 17.90 6.64 6.91
CA ILE A 27 18.73 6.56 5.70
C ILE A 27 20.20 6.38 6.08
N VAL A 28 20.71 7.16 7.04
CA VAL A 28 22.10 7.05 7.51
C VAL A 28 22.35 5.69 8.13
N ASP A 29 21.41 5.17 8.92
CA ASP A 29 21.50 3.84 9.52
C ASP A 29 21.47 2.74 8.46
N ALA A 30 20.55 2.80 7.49
CA ALA A 30 20.46 1.85 6.39
C ALA A 30 21.70 1.87 5.50
N VAL A 31 22.18 3.07 5.13
CA VAL A 31 23.40 3.24 4.31
C VAL A 31 24.64 2.87 5.11
N GLY A 32 24.70 3.27 6.38
CA GLY A 32 25.78 2.93 7.30
C GLY A 32 25.85 1.43 7.56
N SER A 33 24.73 0.79 7.84
CA SER A 33 24.65 -0.67 8.03
C SER A 33 25.04 -1.41 6.76
N TYR A 34 24.56 -0.95 5.58
CA TYR A 34 24.96 -1.52 4.29
C TYR A 34 26.47 -1.34 4.03
N ALA A 35 27.00 -0.14 4.25
CA ALA A 35 28.42 0.16 4.03
C ALA A 35 29.32 -0.64 5.01
N VAL A 36 28.93 -0.75 6.28
CA VAL A 36 29.62 -1.55 7.29
C VAL A 36 29.55 -3.03 6.93
N LEU A 37 28.38 -3.55 6.57
CA LEU A 37 28.21 -4.94 6.14
C LEU A 37 29.04 -5.25 4.90
N HIS A 38 29.00 -4.37 3.90
CA HIS A 38 29.77 -4.51 2.66
C HIS A 38 31.29 -4.39 2.90
N HIS A 39 31.71 -3.50 3.80
CA HIS A 39 33.12 -3.35 4.18
C HIS A 39 33.65 -4.54 4.98
N ILE A 40 32.84 -5.04 5.93
CA ILE A 40 33.18 -6.23 6.73
C ILE A 40 33.24 -7.47 5.85
N THR A 41 32.27 -7.67 4.95
CA THR A 41 32.26 -8.84 4.04
C THR A 41 33.41 -8.79 3.04
N LYS A 42 33.84 -7.60 2.62
CA LYS A 42 34.95 -7.43 1.66
C LYS A 42 36.33 -7.55 2.30
N LYS A 43 36.49 -7.18 3.59
CA LYS A 43 37.79 -7.20 4.30
C LYS A 43 38.04 -8.44 5.15
N MET A 44 37.04 -9.26 5.44
CA MET A 44 37.20 -10.45 6.28
C MET A 44 36.74 -11.71 5.55
N PRO A 45 37.62 -12.34 4.77
CA PRO A 45 37.30 -13.60 4.08
C PRO A 45 36.91 -14.73 5.05
N ARG A 46 37.28 -14.65 6.34
CA ARG A 46 36.85 -15.61 7.38
C ARG A 46 35.37 -15.48 7.74
N ILE A 47 34.79 -14.26 7.73
CA ILE A 47 33.35 -14.05 8.03
C ILE A 47 32.52 -14.49 6.84
N SER A 48 32.94 -14.21 5.62
CA SER A 48 32.31 -14.72 4.41
C SER A 48 32.30 -16.24 4.40
N ALA A 49 33.45 -16.88 4.66
CA ALA A 49 33.55 -18.32 4.72
C ALA A 49 32.70 -18.95 5.88
N MET A 50 32.57 -18.25 7.01
CA MET A 50 31.72 -18.68 8.12
C MET A 50 30.21 -18.52 7.75
N ASN A 51 29.84 -17.46 7.07
CA ASN A 51 28.46 -17.27 6.57
C ASN A 51 28.12 -18.34 5.53
N ASP A 52 29.01 -18.62 4.60
CA ASP A 52 28.85 -19.69 3.61
C ASP A 52 28.73 -21.07 4.26
N GLN A 53 29.46 -21.30 5.37
CA GLN A 53 29.35 -22.53 6.15
C GLN A 53 28.02 -22.63 6.90
N ILE A 54 27.53 -21.53 7.48
CA ILE A 54 26.23 -21.45 8.15
C ILE A 54 25.12 -21.68 7.12
N ASP A 55 25.19 -21.03 5.97
CA ASP A 55 24.21 -21.21 4.89
C ASP A 55 24.23 -22.65 4.35
N ALA A 56 25.41 -23.23 4.14
CA ALA A 56 25.56 -24.63 3.76
C ALA A 56 25.04 -25.60 4.83
N PHE A 57 25.27 -25.31 6.11
CA PHE A 57 24.75 -26.09 7.23
C PHE A 57 23.22 -25.98 7.32
N THR A 58 22.68 -24.78 7.28
CA THR A 58 21.22 -24.50 7.31
C THR A 58 20.52 -25.19 6.13
N ARG A 59 21.11 -25.11 4.95
CA ARG A 59 20.61 -25.79 3.75
C ARG A 59 20.65 -27.33 3.88
N ARG A 60 21.73 -27.88 4.45
CA ARG A 60 21.84 -29.33 4.71
C ARG A 60 20.84 -29.78 5.78
N LEU A 61 20.64 -28.98 6.80
CA LEU A 61 19.69 -29.27 7.88
C LEU A 61 18.24 -29.22 7.34
N SER A 62 17.86 -28.19 6.60
CA SER A 62 16.53 -28.09 6.00
C SER A 62 16.25 -29.24 5.04
N VAL A 63 17.21 -29.65 4.19
CA VAL A 63 17.06 -30.81 3.30
C VAL A 63 16.93 -32.13 4.08
N ARG A 64 17.61 -32.27 5.23
CA ARG A 64 17.47 -33.47 6.08
C ARG A 64 16.12 -33.52 6.78
N VAL A 65 15.68 -32.38 7.34
CA VAL A 65 14.37 -32.27 7.99
C VAL A 65 13.26 -32.51 6.97
N TYR A 66 13.37 -31.93 5.78
CA TYR A 66 12.41 -32.14 4.70
C TYR A 66 12.30 -33.62 4.29
N ARG A 67 13.44 -34.28 4.04
CA ARG A 67 13.47 -35.72 3.73
C ARG A 67 12.98 -36.61 4.87
N TYR A 68 13.22 -36.20 6.11
CA TYR A 68 12.70 -36.95 7.27
C TYR A 68 11.18 -36.85 7.36
N LEU A 69 10.64 -35.63 7.18
CA LEU A 69 9.19 -35.39 7.17
C LEU A 69 8.52 -36.11 5.99
N GLU A 70 9.10 -36.04 4.81
CA GLU A 70 8.63 -36.71 3.60
C GLU A 70 8.52 -38.23 3.82
N ARG A 71 9.56 -38.86 4.31
CA ARG A 71 9.54 -40.29 4.65
C ARG A 71 8.54 -40.66 5.74
N ARG A 72 8.23 -39.75 6.63
CA ARG A 72 7.25 -39.97 7.69
C ARG A 72 5.83 -39.83 7.15
N VAL A 73 5.60 -38.89 6.27
CA VAL A 73 4.33 -38.71 5.55
C VAL A 73 4.06 -39.88 4.62
N GLU A 74 5.06 -40.32 3.86
CA GLU A 74 4.94 -41.51 2.98
C GLU A 74 4.61 -42.79 3.75
N ARG A 75 5.15 -42.97 4.97
CA ARG A 75 4.81 -44.09 5.86
C ARG A 75 3.41 -44.00 6.44
N ALA A 76 2.96 -42.79 6.73
CA ALA A 76 1.63 -42.52 7.33
C ALA A 76 0.51 -42.57 6.27
N TYR A 77 0.86 -42.22 5.02
CA TYR A 77 -0.10 -42.11 3.90
C TYR A 77 0.49 -42.73 2.60
N PRO A 78 0.63 -44.05 2.51
CA PRO A 78 1.30 -44.69 1.38
C PRO A 78 0.60 -44.55 0.03
N ALA A 79 -0.63 -44.03 0.02
CA ALA A 79 -1.41 -43.81 -1.21
C ALA A 79 -1.25 -42.38 -1.79
N VAL A 80 -0.56 -41.48 -1.09
CA VAL A 80 -0.29 -40.13 -1.57
C VAL A 80 1.06 -40.17 -2.31
N GLN A 81 1.06 -40.37 -3.62
CA GLN A 81 2.26 -40.13 -4.42
C GLN A 81 2.63 -38.65 -4.24
N PRO A 82 3.90 -38.32 -3.94
CA PRO A 82 4.34 -36.95 -3.96
C PRO A 82 4.11 -36.41 -5.36
N VAL A 83 3.20 -35.45 -5.48
CA VAL A 83 3.06 -34.67 -6.70
C VAL A 83 4.40 -33.95 -6.87
N SER A 84 5.25 -34.52 -7.73
CA SER A 84 6.44 -33.85 -8.21
C SER A 84 5.95 -32.58 -8.92
N GLU A 85 5.87 -31.48 -8.21
CA GLU A 85 5.72 -30.16 -8.82
C GLU A 85 7.00 -29.86 -9.62
N LYS A 86 7.14 -30.51 -10.78
CA LYS A 86 7.75 -29.82 -11.89
C LYS A 86 6.86 -28.60 -12.13
N LYS A 87 7.37 -27.45 -11.75
CA LYS A 87 6.89 -26.17 -12.26
C LYS A 87 7.18 -26.13 -13.78
N GLU A 88 6.48 -26.94 -14.55
CA GLU A 88 6.14 -26.55 -15.88
C GLU A 88 5.26 -25.31 -15.71
N LYS A 89 5.76 -24.17 -16.17
CA LYS A 89 4.89 -23.05 -16.57
C LYS A 89 4.03 -23.59 -17.71
N THR A 90 3.02 -24.35 -17.37
CA THR A 90 1.90 -24.57 -18.26
C THR A 90 1.28 -23.18 -18.37
N GLU A 91 1.42 -22.56 -19.53
CA GLU A 91 0.57 -21.42 -19.90
C GLU A 91 -0.85 -21.99 -19.93
N THR A 92 -1.47 -22.02 -18.77
CA THR A 92 -2.88 -22.30 -18.66
C THR A 92 -3.53 -21.11 -19.32
N GLY A 93 -4.18 -21.22 -20.42
CA GLY A 93 -4.74 -20.09 -21.19
C GLY A 93 -5.79 -19.25 -20.43
N VAL A 94 -5.63 -19.15 -19.11
CA VAL A 94 -6.46 -18.38 -18.18
C VAL A 94 -5.85 -17.00 -17.98
N PHE A 95 -6.62 -15.97 -18.31
CA PHE A 95 -6.20 -14.58 -18.10
C PHE A 95 -5.96 -14.28 -16.61
N ALA A 96 -4.87 -13.60 -16.33
CA ALA A 96 -4.53 -13.11 -14.99
C ALA A 96 -4.52 -14.21 -13.90
N GLU A 97 -4.08 -15.45 -14.23
CA GLU A 97 -3.99 -16.53 -13.27
C GLU A 97 -3.06 -16.21 -12.10
N GLY A 98 -3.43 -16.67 -10.92
CA GLY A 98 -2.63 -16.53 -9.71
C GLY A 98 -2.42 -15.09 -9.28
N CYS A 99 -1.17 -14.73 -8.90
CA CYS A 99 -0.75 -13.38 -8.51
C CYS A 99 0.07 -12.73 -9.65
N SER A 100 -0.49 -12.70 -10.87
CA SER A 100 0.15 -12.12 -12.04
C SER A 100 0.06 -10.59 -12.05
N PHE A 101 0.87 -9.94 -12.91
CA PHE A 101 0.83 -8.50 -13.11
C PHE A 101 -0.58 -7.99 -13.43
N TYR A 102 -1.27 -8.61 -14.40
CA TYR A 102 -2.63 -8.23 -14.78
C TYR A 102 -3.61 -8.37 -13.61
N LYS A 103 -3.47 -9.43 -12.79
CA LYS A 103 -4.29 -9.62 -11.58
C LYS A 103 -4.09 -8.48 -10.60
N ILE A 104 -2.85 -8.14 -10.27
CA ILE A 104 -2.54 -7.09 -9.29
C ILE A 104 -3.01 -5.73 -9.76
N VAL A 105 -2.83 -5.39 -11.04
CA VAL A 105 -3.33 -4.14 -11.62
C VAL A 105 -4.85 -4.04 -11.55
N LEU A 106 -5.56 -5.08 -11.95
CA LEU A 106 -7.03 -5.07 -11.88
C LEU A 106 -7.53 -5.02 -10.45
N LEU A 107 -6.88 -5.72 -9.52
CA LEU A 107 -7.20 -5.64 -8.08
C LEU A 107 -6.94 -4.26 -7.51
N PHE A 108 -5.87 -3.57 -7.95
CA PHE A 108 -5.62 -2.18 -7.60
C PHE A 108 -6.79 -1.29 -8.02
N ILE A 109 -7.24 -1.38 -9.28
CA ILE A 109 -8.30 -0.53 -9.81
C ILE A 109 -9.66 -0.82 -9.15
N ILE A 110 -9.99 -2.13 -9.01
CA ILE A 110 -11.22 -2.55 -8.33
C ILE A 110 -11.18 -2.13 -6.86
N GLY A 111 -10.04 -2.30 -6.21
CA GLY A 111 -9.83 -1.91 -4.83
C GLY A 111 -9.90 -0.40 -4.62
N ALA A 112 -9.36 0.40 -5.53
CA ALA A 112 -9.47 1.84 -5.50
C ALA A 112 -10.93 2.31 -5.61
N PHE A 113 -11.69 1.69 -6.50
CA PHE A 113 -13.11 2.00 -6.69
C PHE A 113 -13.97 1.57 -5.50
N LEU A 114 -13.87 0.30 -5.09
CA LEU A 114 -14.67 -0.23 -3.99
C LEU A 114 -14.29 0.40 -2.64
N GLY A 115 -13.01 0.69 -2.44
CA GLY A 115 -12.52 1.33 -1.23
C GLY A 115 -13.06 2.75 -1.05
N ASP A 116 -13.07 3.55 -2.12
CA ASP A 116 -13.66 4.90 -2.09
C ASP A 116 -15.16 4.86 -1.72
N ILE A 117 -15.91 3.97 -2.38
CA ILE A 117 -17.35 3.80 -2.08
C ILE A 117 -17.56 3.36 -0.62
N THR A 118 -16.78 2.38 -0.16
CA THR A 118 -16.88 1.87 1.21
C THR A 118 -16.58 2.95 2.23
N GLU A 119 -15.53 3.74 2.01
CA GLU A 119 -15.14 4.82 2.90
C GLU A 119 -16.15 5.98 2.87
N THR A 120 -16.69 6.31 1.71
CA THR A 120 -17.75 7.32 1.56
C THR A 120 -19.02 6.89 2.33
N ILE A 121 -19.42 5.62 2.25
CA ILE A 121 -20.54 5.07 3.01
C ILE A 121 -20.22 5.07 4.51
N PHE A 122 -18.99 4.70 4.89
CA PHE A 122 -18.54 4.73 6.28
C PHE A 122 -18.64 6.15 6.87
N CYS A 123 -18.18 7.18 6.14
CA CYS A 123 -18.31 8.57 6.56
C CYS A 123 -19.78 8.97 6.73
N ARG A 124 -20.68 8.50 5.87
CA ARG A 124 -22.11 8.76 6.03
C ARG A 124 -22.68 8.16 7.29
N ILE A 125 -22.29 6.93 7.61
CA ILE A 125 -22.80 6.21 8.80
C ILE A 125 -22.23 6.82 10.09
N THR A 126 -20.94 7.16 10.12
CA THR A 126 -20.24 7.59 11.33
C THR A 126 -20.33 9.09 11.60
N ALA A 127 -20.20 9.91 10.55
CA ALA A 127 -20.20 11.37 10.65
C ALA A 127 -21.50 12.03 10.18
N GLY A 128 -22.43 11.25 9.61
CA GLY A 128 -23.72 11.79 9.13
C GLY A 128 -23.64 12.59 7.83
N VAL A 129 -22.48 12.70 7.20
CA VAL A 129 -22.25 13.53 6.01
C VAL A 129 -21.82 12.70 4.81
N TRP A 130 -22.28 13.07 3.62
CA TRP A 130 -21.73 12.55 2.38
C TRP A 130 -20.47 13.33 2.02
N MET A 131 -19.33 12.69 2.05
CA MET A 131 -18.05 13.32 1.78
C MET A 131 -17.25 12.44 0.81
N SER A 132 -16.72 13.05 -0.24
CA SER A 132 -15.82 12.34 -1.16
C SER A 132 -14.57 11.86 -0.44
N ARG A 133 -14.17 10.64 -0.73
CA ARG A 133 -12.92 10.04 -0.26
C ARG A 133 -11.97 9.72 -1.41
N SER A 134 -12.31 10.24 -2.61
CA SER A 134 -11.52 10.03 -3.81
C SER A 134 -10.15 10.69 -3.72
N SER A 135 -9.14 9.98 -4.18
CA SER A 135 -7.80 10.51 -4.40
C SER A 135 -7.64 11.15 -5.79
N LEU A 136 -8.61 10.94 -6.68
CA LEU A 136 -8.52 11.33 -8.09
C LEU A 136 -9.67 12.22 -8.51
N VAL A 137 -9.39 13.10 -9.49
CA VAL A 137 -10.40 14.08 -9.99
C VAL A 137 -11.42 13.45 -10.94
N TRP A 138 -11.13 12.29 -11.52
CA TRP A 138 -12.05 11.56 -12.40
C TRP A 138 -12.48 10.25 -11.77
N GLY A 139 -13.70 10.24 -11.27
CA GLY A 139 -14.34 9.07 -10.69
C GLY A 139 -13.99 8.82 -9.22
N PRO A 140 -14.72 7.91 -8.59
CA PRO A 140 -14.54 7.56 -7.17
C PRO A 140 -13.41 6.53 -7.02
N PHE A 141 -12.17 6.99 -7.01
CA PHE A 141 -11.00 6.13 -6.86
C PHE A 141 -10.11 6.58 -5.70
N SER A 142 -9.97 5.76 -4.68
CA SER A 142 -9.00 5.93 -3.61
C SER A 142 -7.72 5.14 -3.91
N ILE A 143 -6.63 5.85 -4.26
CA ILE A 143 -5.32 5.22 -4.51
C ILE A 143 -4.85 4.45 -3.27
N VAL A 144 -5.11 4.98 -2.08
CA VAL A 144 -4.73 4.34 -0.81
C VAL A 144 -5.37 2.96 -0.70
N TRP A 145 -6.67 2.83 -0.95
CA TRP A 145 -7.35 1.54 -0.93
C TRP A 145 -6.89 0.60 -2.04
N GLY A 146 -6.68 1.14 -3.23
CA GLY A 146 -6.17 0.36 -4.36
C GLY A 146 -4.80 -0.25 -4.08
N LEU A 147 -3.86 0.56 -3.60
CA LEU A 147 -2.53 0.10 -3.21
C LEU A 147 -2.58 -0.86 -2.03
N ALA A 148 -3.41 -0.59 -1.01
CA ALA A 148 -3.57 -1.48 0.14
C ALA A 148 -3.99 -2.89 -0.30
N ILE A 149 -5.00 -2.99 -1.18
CA ILE A 149 -5.51 -4.27 -1.70
C ILE A 149 -4.48 -4.97 -2.59
N ALA A 150 -3.82 -4.24 -3.48
CA ALA A 150 -2.78 -4.78 -4.34
C ALA A 150 -1.59 -5.32 -3.52
N LEU A 151 -1.08 -4.54 -2.57
CA LEU A 151 0.03 -4.92 -1.71
C LEU A 151 -0.34 -6.05 -0.74
N ALA A 152 -1.51 -5.97 -0.09
CA ALA A 152 -1.99 -7.05 0.77
C ALA A 152 -2.11 -8.36 0.00
N THR A 153 -2.63 -8.32 -1.23
CA THR A 153 -2.69 -9.51 -2.09
C THR A 153 -1.29 -9.99 -2.44
N TRP A 154 -0.40 -9.12 -2.89
CA TRP A 154 0.94 -9.49 -3.30
C TRP A 154 1.75 -10.12 -2.16
N PHE A 155 1.75 -9.50 -0.98
CA PHE A 155 2.50 -10.00 0.18
C PHE A 155 1.88 -11.24 0.82
N LEU A 156 0.55 -11.30 0.90
CA LEU A 156 -0.14 -12.35 1.64
C LEU A 156 -0.70 -13.47 0.75
N TYR A 157 -0.58 -13.36 -0.57
CA TYR A 157 -1.10 -14.37 -1.51
C TYR A 157 -0.63 -15.79 -1.20
N ASN A 158 0.65 -15.97 -0.94
CA ASN A 158 1.23 -17.27 -0.60
C ASN A 158 0.83 -17.78 0.80
N TYR A 159 0.27 -16.91 1.63
CA TYR A 159 -0.18 -17.22 3.00
C TYR A 159 -1.69 -17.22 3.13
N ARG A 160 -2.46 -17.05 2.03
CA ARG A 160 -3.91 -16.95 2.04
C ARG A 160 -4.63 -18.13 2.68
N ASP A 161 -3.98 -19.31 2.69
CA ASP A 161 -4.51 -20.54 3.27
C ASP A 161 -4.12 -20.73 4.75
N ARG A 162 -3.35 -19.80 5.33
CA ARG A 162 -3.02 -19.78 6.76
C ARG A 162 -4.25 -19.43 7.59
N SER A 163 -4.12 -19.63 8.92
CA SER A 163 -5.19 -19.33 9.89
C SER A 163 -5.57 -17.84 9.85
N ASP A 164 -6.81 -17.54 10.20
CA ASP A 164 -7.34 -16.18 10.27
C ASP A 164 -6.54 -15.33 11.27
N GLY A 165 -6.11 -15.92 12.40
CA GLY A 165 -5.25 -15.23 13.36
C GLY A 165 -3.89 -14.83 12.80
N PHE A 166 -3.28 -15.66 11.96
CA PHE A 166 -2.05 -15.31 11.26
C PHE A 166 -2.27 -14.13 10.30
N LEU A 167 -3.30 -14.21 9.46
CA LEU A 167 -3.63 -13.15 8.51
C LEU A 167 -4.01 -11.85 9.20
N PHE A 168 -4.74 -11.95 10.33
CA PHE A 168 -5.08 -10.80 11.16
C PHE A 168 -3.83 -10.12 11.73
N ALA A 169 -2.92 -10.87 12.35
CA ALA A 169 -1.71 -10.32 12.94
C ALA A 169 -0.82 -9.65 11.89
N PHE A 170 -0.56 -10.33 10.76
CA PHE A 170 0.22 -9.76 9.67
C PHE A 170 -0.50 -8.58 9.00
N GLY A 171 -1.82 -8.68 8.78
CA GLY A 171 -2.62 -7.59 8.23
C GLY A 171 -2.62 -6.35 9.12
N THR A 172 -2.69 -6.52 10.44
CA THR A 172 -2.57 -5.45 11.43
C THR A 172 -1.24 -4.72 11.30
N PHE A 173 -0.14 -5.46 11.26
CA PHE A 173 1.20 -4.89 11.14
C PHE A 173 1.42 -4.22 9.77
N LEU A 174 1.13 -4.94 8.68
CA LEU A 174 1.31 -4.42 7.31
C LEU A 174 0.41 -3.22 7.04
N GLY A 175 -0.84 -3.26 7.51
CA GLY A 175 -1.78 -2.16 7.34
C GLY A 175 -1.37 -0.92 8.11
N GLY A 176 -0.93 -1.05 9.36
CA GLY A 176 -0.41 0.07 10.15
C GLY A 176 0.86 0.68 9.52
N ALA A 177 1.81 -0.16 9.09
CA ALA A 177 3.02 0.30 8.41
C ALA A 177 2.67 1.02 7.10
N TYR A 178 1.76 0.46 6.31
CA TYR A 178 1.27 1.05 5.08
C TYR A 178 0.63 2.42 5.31
N GLU A 179 -0.29 2.53 6.27
CA GLU A 179 -0.98 3.78 6.62
C GLU A 179 0.01 4.87 7.08
N TYR A 180 1.00 4.48 7.89
CA TYR A 180 2.06 5.38 8.31
C TYR A 180 2.87 5.90 7.12
N ILE A 181 3.30 5.01 6.21
CA ILE A 181 4.04 5.37 4.98
C ILE A 181 3.21 6.30 4.10
N CYS A 182 1.92 6.02 3.90
CA CYS A 182 1.03 6.88 3.13
C CYS A 182 0.92 8.28 3.74
N SER A 183 0.77 8.39 5.08
CA SER A 183 0.71 9.67 5.78
C SER A 183 1.99 10.49 5.58
N VAL A 184 3.16 9.86 5.75
CA VAL A 184 4.47 10.51 5.51
C VAL A 184 4.62 10.93 4.05
N PHE A 185 4.27 10.05 3.12
CA PHE A 185 4.37 10.33 1.68
C PHE A 185 3.51 11.54 1.28
N THR A 186 2.25 11.58 1.70
CA THR A 186 1.35 12.69 1.33
C THR A 186 1.79 14.02 1.95
N GLU A 187 2.35 13.99 3.14
CA GLU A 187 2.93 15.18 3.78
C GLU A 187 4.17 15.69 3.01
N ILE A 188 5.08 14.80 2.63
CA ILE A 188 6.31 15.18 1.90
C ILE A 188 6.00 15.66 0.48
N VAL A 189 5.14 14.94 -0.25
CA VAL A 189 4.92 15.19 -1.69
C VAL A 189 3.92 16.31 -1.92
N PHE A 190 2.86 16.36 -1.12
CA PHE A 190 1.76 17.31 -1.32
C PHE A 190 1.70 18.42 -0.28
N GLY A 191 2.55 18.38 0.77
CA GLY A 191 2.45 19.31 1.88
C GLY A 191 1.11 19.25 2.61
N LYS A 192 0.40 18.12 2.55
CA LYS A 192 -0.97 17.97 3.06
C LYS A 192 -1.12 16.68 3.86
N VAL A 193 -1.91 16.77 4.93
CA VAL A 193 -2.36 15.62 5.72
C VAL A 193 -3.84 15.38 5.42
N PHE A 194 -4.21 14.15 5.14
CA PHE A 194 -5.58 13.75 4.79
C PHE A 194 -6.34 13.11 5.96
N TRP A 195 -5.62 12.71 7.02
CA TRP A 195 -6.16 12.22 8.29
C TRP A 195 -5.22 12.56 9.44
N ASP A 196 -5.76 12.69 10.63
CA ASP A 196 -5.01 12.94 11.86
C ASP A 196 -5.69 12.22 13.03
N TYR A 197 -4.93 11.37 13.72
CA TYR A 197 -5.39 10.61 14.89
C TYR A 197 -4.82 11.13 16.21
N SER A 198 -4.28 12.36 16.25
CA SER A 198 -3.63 12.92 17.43
C SER A 198 -4.53 12.95 18.66
N ASP A 199 -5.85 13.12 18.47
CA ASP A 199 -6.84 13.16 19.54
C ASP A 199 -7.30 11.77 20.00
N ILE A 200 -6.86 10.69 19.35
CA ILE A 200 -7.27 9.33 19.68
C ILE A 200 -6.15 8.62 20.46
N PRO A 201 -6.45 7.96 21.60
CA PRO A 201 -5.45 7.23 22.37
C PRO A 201 -4.74 6.15 21.54
N PHE A 202 -3.48 5.83 21.92
CA PHE A 202 -2.65 4.83 21.23
C PHE A 202 -2.35 5.16 19.76
N ASN A 203 -2.21 6.47 19.44
CA ASN A 203 -1.70 6.90 18.15
C ASN A 203 -0.17 6.98 18.15
N LEU A 204 0.42 6.91 16.95
CA LEU A 204 1.85 7.14 16.73
C LEU A 204 2.01 8.40 15.87
N GLY A 205 2.28 9.52 16.53
CA GLY A 205 2.47 10.81 15.87
C GLY A 205 1.26 11.31 15.08
N GLY A 206 0.04 10.94 15.48
CA GLY A 206 -1.20 11.26 14.78
C GLY A 206 -1.38 10.56 13.42
N ARG A 207 -0.39 9.76 12.98
CA ARG A 207 -0.36 9.15 11.64
C ARG A 207 -1.08 7.83 11.55
N ILE A 208 -0.95 7.01 12.61
CA ILE A 208 -1.64 5.73 12.76
C ILE A 208 -2.21 5.62 14.17
N ASN A 209 -3.21 4.78 14.32
CA ASN A 209 -3.81 4.45 15.60
C ASN A 209 -3.98 2.93 15.73
N LEU A 210 -3.74 2.39 16.91
CA LEU A 210 -3.79 0.93 17.17
C LEU A 210 -5.14 0.32 16.82
N LEU A 211 -6.24 1.02 17.10
CA LEU A 211 -7.59 0.55 16.77
C LEU A 211 -7.74 0.38 15.24
N TYR A 212 -7.29 1.37 14.46
CA TYR A 212 -7.35 1.29 12.99
C TYR A 212 -6.39 0.24 12.44
N CYS A 213 -5.23 0.00 13.08
CA CYS A 213 -4.38 -1.13 12.71
C CYS A 213 -5.12 -2.47 12.85
N PHE A 214 -5.95 -2.66 13.88
CA PHE A 214 -6.80 -3.86 14.00
C PHE A 214 -7.85 -3.94 12.90
N PHE A 215 -8.45 -2.83 12.49
CA PHE A 215 -9.34 -2.82 11.32
C PHE A 215 -8.63 -3.26 10.04
N TRP A 216 -7.37 -2.85 9.83
CA TRP A 216 -6.56 -3.36 8.72
C TRP A 216 -6.35 -4.88 8.81
N GLY A 217 -6.14 -5.43 10.01
CA GLY A 217 -6.05 -6.87 10.24
C GLY A 217 -7.35 -7.60 9.86
N ILE A 218 -8.51 -7.08 10.29
CA ILE A 218 -9.82 -7.62 9.91
C ILE A 218 -10.02 -7.51 8.40
N ALA A 219 -9.70 -6.36 7.81
CA ALA A 219 -9.82 -6.14 6.37
C ALA A 219 -8.97 -7.13 5.56
N ALA A 220 -7.75 -7.44 6.01
CA ALA A 220 -6.89 -8.43 5.36
C ALA A 220 -7.49 -9.83 5.38
N VAL A 221 -8.06 -10.28 6.52
CA VAL A 221 -8.74 -11.58 6.62
C VAL A 221 -9.96 -11.62 5.70
N VAL A 222 -10.84 -10.62 5.78
CA VAL A 222 -12.07 -10.55 4.97
C VAL A 222 -11.72 -10.48 3.49
N TRP A 223 -10.69 -9.69 3.13
CA TRP A 223 -10.22 -9.61 1.76
C TRP A 223 -9.77 -10.97 1.25
N LEU A 224 -8.79 -11.60 1.88
CA LEU A 224 -8.16 -12.83 1.39
C LEU A 224 -9.09 -14.04 1.45
N LYS A 225 -9.96 -14.13 2.44
CA LYS A 225 -10.85 -15.29 2.63
C LYS A 225 -12.19 -15.18 1.91
N LYS A 226 -12.69 -13.96 1.66
CA LYS A 226 -14.03 -13.74 1.09
C LYS A 226 -13.99 -13.04 -0.26
N PHE A 227 -13.44 -11.82 -0.32
CA PHE A 227 -13.51 -11.00 -1.54
C PHE A 227 -12.55 -11.44 -2.61
N TYR A 228 -11.27 -11.66 -2.27
CA TYR A 228 -10.25 -12.04 -3.24
C TYR A 228 -10.63 -13.30 -4.05
N PRO A 229 -11.09 -14.42 -3.46
CA PRO A 229 -11.44 -15.61 -4.23
C PRO A 229 -12.60 -15.40 -5.21
N VAL A 230 -13.54 -14.51 -4.87
CA VAL A 230 -14.68 -14.19 -5.73
C VAL A 230 -14.25 -13.30 -6.88
N ILE A 231 -13.56 -12.20 -6.57
CA ILE A 231 -13.09 -11.23 -7.58
C ILE A 231 -12.06 -11.89 -8.50
N SER A 232 -11.14 -12.69 -7.96
CA SER A 232 -10.15 -13.43 -8.76
C SER A 232 -10.82 -14.33 -9.80
N ARG A 233 -11.84 -15.08 -9.39
CA ARG A 233 -12.60 -15.93 -10.31
C ARG A 233 -13.33 -15.13 -11.41
N TRP A 234 -13.80 -13.93 -11.12
CA TRP A 234 -14.41 -13.07 -12.15
C TRP A 234 -13.37 -12.53 -13.12
N ILE A 235 -12.22 -12.11 -12.63
CA ILE A 235 -11.11 -11.65 -13.48
C ILE A 235 -10.61 -12.80 -14.40
N GLU A 236 -10.47 -13.99 -13.86
CA GLU A 236 -9.99 -15.18 -14.61
C GLU A 236 -10.96 -15.67 -15.69
N LYS A 237 -12.24 -15.28 -15.63
CA LYS A 237 -13.21 -15.55 -16.70
C LYS A 237 -13.07 -14.63 -17.91
N ILE A 238 -12.33 -13.54 -17.81
CA ILE A 238 -12.13 -12.61 -18.91
C ILE A 238 -11.27 -13.28 -19.99
N PRO A 239 -11.68 -13.24 -21.28
CA PRO A 239 -10.85 -13.78 -22.37
C PRO A 239 -9.46 -13.11 -22.40
N MET A 240 -8.39 -13.90 -22.62
CA MET A 240 -7.00 -13.45 -22.53
C MET A 240 -6.75 -12.13 -23.28
N LYS A 241 -6.97 -12.10 -24.59
CA LYS A 241 -6.71 -10.91 -25.42
C LYS A 241 -7.51 -9.68 -24.97
N PHE A 242 -8.77 -9.87 -24.61
CA PHE A 242 -9.61 -8.79 -24.13
C PHE A 242 -9.14 -8.28 -22.77
N GLY A 243 -8.78 -9.19 -21.86
CA GLY A 243 -8.25 -8.85 -20.55
C GLY A 243 -6.95 -8.05 -20.62
N GLU A 244 -6.03 -8.42 -21.50
CA GLU A 244 -4.79 -7.68 -21.72
C GLU A 244 -5.08 -6.25 -22.23
N ILE A 245 -5.90 -6.13 -23.28
CA ILE A 245 -6.24 -4.82 -23.87
C ILE A 245 -6.93 -3.91 -22.85
N ILE A 246 -7.95 -4.41 -22.17
CA ILE A 246 -8.70 -3.60 -21.18
C ILE A 246 -7.79 -3.19 -20.02
N THR A 247 -6.90 -4.06 -19.57
CA THR A 247 -5.96 -3.73 -18.50
C THR A 247 -5.02 -2.60 -18.90
N TRP A 248 -4.48 -2.62 -20.11
CA TRP A 248 -3.64 -1.54 -20.61
C TRP A 248 -4.40 -0.22 -20.78
N ILE A 249 -5.63 -0.26 -21.28
CA ILE A 249 -6.50 0.93 -21.37
C ILE A 249 -6.72 1.51 -19.97
N LEU A 250 -7.01 0.65 -18.98
CA LEU A 250 -7.22 1.07 -17.60
C LEU A 250 -5.93 1.62 -16.95
N ILE A 251 -4.76 1.05 -17.25
CA ILE A 251 -3.47 1.59 -16.79
C ILE A 251 -3.27 3.01 -17.34
N VAL A 252 -3.46 3.20 -18.64
CA VAL A 252 -3.31 4.52 -19.27
C VAL A 252 -4.29 5.52 -18.67
N PHE A 253 -5.55 5.12 -18.48
CA PHE A 253 -6.57 5.96 -17.83
C PHE A 253 -6.16 6.34 -16.40
N MET A 254 -5.73 5.37 -15.59
CA MET A 254 -5.33 5.63 -14.19
C MET A 254 -4.09 6.51 -14.10
N VAL A 255 -3.10 6.30 -14.95
CA VAL A 255 -1.89 7.14 -15.02
C VAL A 255 -2.27 8.58 -15.41
N ALA A 256 -3.07 8.75 -16.45
CA ALA A 256 -3.54 10.08 -16.87
C ALA A 256 -4.35 10.77 -15.75
N ASN A 257 -5.24 10.02 -15.09
CA ASN A 257 -6.04 10.53 -13.97
C ASN A 257 -5.16 10.94 -12.79
N MET A 258 -4.16 10.15 -12.42
CA MET A 258 -3.19 10.50 -11.37
C MET A 258 -2.40 11.77 -11.72
N LEU A 259 -1.91 11.90 -12.95
CA LEU A 259 -1.18 13.09 -13.40
C LEU A 259 -2.06 14.33 -13.35
N VAL A 260 -3.27 14.28 -13.92
CA VAL A 260 -4.21 15.41 -13.89
C VAL A 260 -4.63 15.77 -12.46
N SER A 261 -4.86 14.77 -11.60
CA SER A 261 -5.20 14.99 -10.19
C SER A 261 -4.08 15.67 -9.42
N THR A 262 -2.83 15.27 -9.66
CA THR A 262 -1.65 15.91 -9.06
C THR A 262 -1.52 17.36 -9.50
N LEU A 263 -1.65 17.64 -10.81
CA LEU A 263 -1.62 19.00 -11.35
C LEU A 263 -2.77 19.84 -10.79
N ALA A 264 -3.99 19.31 -10.73
CA ALA A 264 -5.14 20.01 -10.19
C ALA A 264 -4.96 20.34 -8.71
N LEU A 265 -4.42 19.40 -7.91
CA LEU A 265 -4.15 19.62 -6.49
C LEU A 265 -3.03 20.66 -6.26
N ALA A 266 -1.96 20.60 -7.06
CA ALA A 266 -0.89 21.59 -7.03
C ALA A 266 -1.42 22.99 -7.38
N ARG A 267 -2.22 23.11 -8.45
CA ARG A 267 -2.84 24.39 -8.84
C ARG A 267 -3.82 24.91 -7.79
N TYR A 268 -4.59 24.02 -7.16
CA TYR A 268 -5.48 24.40 -6.05
C TYR A 268 -4.70 25.00 -4.89
N ASP A 269 -3.55 24.42 -4.54
CA ASP A 269 -2.67 24.95 -3.51
C ASP A 269 -2.05 26.30 -3.91
N GLU A 270 -1.55 26.43 -5.14
CA GLU A 270 -0.99 27.68 -5.66
C GLU A 270 -2.01 28.82 -5.72
N ARG A 271 -3.26 28.55 -6.09
CA ARG A 271 -4.35 29.54 -6.05
C ARG A 271 -4.66 29.99 -4.62
N ALA A 272 -4.61 29.07 -3.64
CA ALA A 272 -4.76 29.43 -2.23
C ALA A 272 -3.67 30.43 -1.77
N HIS A 273 -2.47 30.35 -2.37
CA HIS A 273 -1.38 31.31 -2.17
C HIS A 273 -1.37 32.48 -3.17
N GLN A 274 -2.48 32.71 -3.87
CA GLN A 274 -2.66 33.82 -4.84
C GLN A 274 -1.65 33.80 -6.01
N LYS A 275 -1.11 32.66 -6.39
CA LYS A 275 -0.21 32.53 -7.52
C LYS A 275 -1.02 32.38 -8.83
N PRO A 276 -0.85 33.30 -9.82
CA PRO A 276 -1.54 33.20 -11.11
C PRO A 276 -0.98 32.02 -11.92
N ALA A 277 -1.80 31.55 -12.88
CA ALA A 277 -1.37 30.52 -13.83
C ALA A 277 -0.24 31.05 -14.73
N ALA A 278 0.88 30.35 -14.76
CA ALA A 278 2.08 30.76 -15.51
C ALA A 278 2.05 30.33 -16.98
N ASN A 279 1.26 29.32 -17.35
CA ASN A 279 1.24 28.74 -18.69
C ASN A 279 -0.18 28.24 -19.08
N ALA A 280 -0.34 27.87 -20.36
CA ALA A 280 -1.62 27.42 -20.90
C ALA A 280 -2.14 26.12 -20.26
N ILE A 281 -1.26 25.23 -19.81
CA ILE A 281 -1.65 24.00 -19.13
C ILE A 281 -2.30 24.35 -17.79
N GLU A 282 -1.68 25.21 -17.00
CA GLU A 282 -2.21 25.66 -15.71
C GLU A 282 -3.55 26.39 -15.88
N GLN A 283 -3.68 27.27 -16.89
CA GLN A 283 -4.93 27.95 -17.22
C GLN A 283 -6.04 26.92 -17.55
N THR A 284 -5.70 25.88 -18.31
CA THR A 284 -6.64 24.82 -18.66
C THR A 284 -7.06 24.03 -17.42
N ILE A 285 -6.12 23.70 -16.54
CA ILE A 285 -6.40 23.02 -15.26
C ILE A 285 -7.30 23.91 -14.38
N ASP A 286 -7.00 25.18 -14.23
CA ASP A 286 -7.79 26.12 -13.43
C ASP A 286 -9.23 26.25 -13.96
N ALA A 287 -9.41 26.27 -15.27
CA ALA A 287 -10.72 26.34 -15.89
C ALA A 287 -11.57 25.07 -15.66
N HIS A 288 -10.95 23.88 -15.67
CA HIS A 288 -11.65 22.61 -15.49
C HIS A 288 -11.81 22.20 -14.02
N PHE A 289 -10.90 22.63 -13.15
CA PHE A 289 -10.86 22.30 -11.73
C PHE A 289 -10.83 23.56 -10.85
N PRO A 290 -11.89 24.41 -10.88
CA PRO A 290 -11.99 25.56 -10.02
C PRO A 290 -12.10 25.14 -8.54
N ASP A 291 -11.83 26.06 -7.61
CA ASP A 291 -11.74 25.79 -6.17
C ASP A 291 -13.01 25.13 -5.62
N ALA A 292 -14.19 25.58 -6.03
CA ALA A 292 -15.45 24.96 -5.61
C ALA A 292 -15.61 23.48 -6.05
N ARG A 293 -14.94 23.08 -7.14
CA ARG A 293 -14.87 21.66 -7.55
C ARG A 293 -13.84 20.91 -6.75
N MET A 294 -12.67 21.50 -6.49
CA MET A 294 -11.59 20.89 -5.71
C MET A 294 -12.01 20.64 -4.27
N GLU A 295 -12.72 21.58 -3.63
CA GLU A 295 -13.30 21.41 -2.29
C GLU A 295 -14.28 20.24 -2.19
N LYS A 296 -15.06 19.98 -3.25
CA LYS A 296 -15.96 18.82 -3.29
C LYS A 296 -15.21 17.50 -3.44
N ILE A 297 -14.12 17.49 -4.22
CA ILE A 297 -13.31 16.27 -4.46
C ILE A 297 -12.44 15.97 -3.25
N TYR A 298 -11.80 16.99 -2.67
CA TYR A 298 -10.83 16.88 -1.57
C TYR A 298 -11.25 17.67 -0.32
N PRO A 299 -12.40 17.34 0.30
CA PRO A 299 -12.94 18.13 1.42
C PRO A 299 -12.05 18.13 2.66
N ASN A 300 -11.15 17.14 2.78
CA ASN A 300 -10.22 17.00 3.91
C ASN A 300 -8.77 17.43 3.59
N ALA A 301 -8.51 17.98 2.40
CA ALA A 301 -7.17 18.46 2.06
C ALA A 301 -6.86 19.72 2.86
N LYS A 302 -6.25 19.57 4.04
CA LYS A 302 -5.76 20.68 4.87
C LYS A 302 -4.32 21.01 4.49
N ALA A 303 -4.04 22.27 4.19
CA ALA A 303 -2.67 22.75 4.07
C ALA A 303 -1.98 22.64 5.44
N ILE A 304 -0.73 22.23 5.44
CA ILE A 304 0.12 22.29 6.63
C ILE A 304 0.76 23.66 6.60
N ASN A 305 0.32 24.55 7.50
CA ASN A 305 0.91 25.86 7.69
C ASN A 305 2.20 25.78 8.51
#